data_684be40ba4c18daab9c6c15e00a99789
#
_entry.id   684be40ba4c18daab9c6c15e00a99789
#
_cell.length_a   1.000
_cell.length_b   1.000
_cell.length_c   1.000
_cell.angle_alpha   90.00
_cell.angle_beta   90.00
_cell.angle_gamma   90.00
#
_symmetry.space_group_name_H-M   'P 1'
#
loop_
_entity.id
_entity.type
_entity.pdbx_description
1 polymer ?
#
loop_
_entity_poly.entity_id
_entity_poly.type
_entity_poly.pdbx_seq_one_letter_code
_entity_poly.pdbx_strand_id
1 'polypeptide(L)'
;CHYAAGGWIDMARSGPQAERIADGVRARHALGLTDDDVRWVGADEARSFCNATDVVGGWFNSHVAAIHPSRLVRGLAEVVERLGATIYEETAVSEIVPAGGAGPARLVTGRGTVRADVVVRATEGYTRDLAGHRRTLAPLYSMMVATEPLSDAVWDEIGLTDRPTFGDGRNLII
;
A
#
# COMPACT_ATOMS: atom_id res chain seq x y z
N CYS A 1 -14.41 3.70 -1.84
CA CYS A 1 -12.95 3.89 -2.01
C CYS A 1 -12.47 3.59 -3.43
N HIS A 2 -13.38 3.43 -4.41
CA HIS A 2 -13.05 3.04 -5.79
C HIS A 2 -12.24 1.74 -5.86
N TYR A 3 -12.64 0.75 -5.10
CA TYR A 3 -12.03 -0.56 -5.09
C TYR A 3 -12.19 -1.25 -6.45
N ALA A 4 -11.08 -1.74 -7.01
CA ALA A 4 -11.06 -2.54 -8.22
C ALA A 4 -10.09 -3.72 -8.02
N ALA A 5 -10.63 -4.94 -8.02
CA ALA A 5 -9.89 -6.19 -7.83
C ALA A 5 -9.27 -6.67 -9.15
N GLY A 6 -8.50 -5.81 -9.81
CA GLY A 6 -7.84 -6.12 -11.08
C GLY A 6 -6.57 -6.98 -10.96
N GLY A 7 -6.12 -7.24 -9.76
CA GLY A 7 -4.86 -7.96 -9.52
C GLY A 7 -3.61 -7.09 -9.70
N TRP A 8 -2.46 -7.76 -9.69
CA TRP A 8 -1.14 -7.19 -9.92
C TRP A 8 -0.42 -7.98 -11.01
N ILE A 9 0.12 -7.28 -11.99
CA ILE A 9 1.05 -7.83 -12.97
C ILE A 9 2.44 -7.23 -12.77
N ASP A 10 3.43 -8.06 -12.49
CA ASP A 10 4.83 -7.64 -12.42
C ASP A 10 5.57 -8.19 -13.65
N MET A 11 6.04 -7.30 -14.49
CA MET A 11 6.54 -7.62 -15.81
C MET A 11 8.06 -7.77 -15.82
N ALA A 12 8.54 -8.81 -16.51
CA ALA A 12 9.93 -9.00 -16.84
C ALA A 12 10.22 -8.42 -18.23
N ARG A 13 11.28 -7.63 -18.32
CA ARG A 13 11.76 -7.04 -19.58
C ARG A 13 13.16 -7.56 -19.96
N SER A 14 13.63 -8.60 -19.30
CA SER A 14 14.89 -9.30 -19.61
C SER A 14 14.88 -10.71 -19.05
N GLY A 15 15.76 -11.59 -19.60
CA GLY A 15 15.89 -12.97 -19.12
C GLY A 15 16.16 -13.07 -17.61
N PRO A 16 17.14 -12.36 -17.05
CA PRO A 16 17.40 -12.39 -15.61
C PRO A 16 16.23 -11.93 -14.73
N GLN A 17 15.40 -11.00 -15.21
CA GLN A 17 14.17 -10.62 -14.52
C GLN A 17 13.15 -11.75 -14.56
N ALA A 18 12.95 -12.36 -15.73
CA ALA A 18 12.03 -13.47 -15.91
C ALA A 18 12.40 -14.66 -14.99
N GLU A 19 13.68 -15.00 -14.88
CA GLU A 19 14.16 -16.04 -13.96
C GLU A 19 13.83 -15.73 -12.51
N ARG A 20 14.14 -14.51 -12.02
CA ARG A 20 13.83 -14.11 -10.64
C ARG A 20 12.34 -14.12 -10.35
N ILE A 21 11.51 -13.67 -11.29
CA ILE A 21 10.06 -13.67 -11.15
C ILE A 21 9.53 -15.10 -11.12
N ALA A 22 10.01 -15.98 -12.00
CA ALA A 22 9.62 -17.38 -12.01
C ALA A 22 10.04 -18.11 -10.71
N ASP A 23 11.23 -17.82 -10.18
CA ASP A 23 11.67 -18.32 -8.87
C ASP A 23 10.73 -17.82 -7.75
N GLY A 24 10.32 -16.57 -7.81
CA GLY A 24 9.36 -15.99 -6.88
C GLY A 24 7.99 -16.67 -6.89
N VAL A 25 7.49 -17.06 -8.06
CA VAL A 25 6.25 -17.85 -8.21
C VAL A 25 6.43 -19.24 -7.59
N ARG A 26 7.53 -19.95 -7.93
CA ARG A 26 7.83 -21.28 -7.34
C ARG A 26 7.92 -21.24 -5.81
N ALA A 27 8.55 -20.20 -5.25
CA ALA A 27 8.65 -20.04 -3.81
C ALA A 27 7.28 -19.87 -3.14
N ARG A 28 6.36 -19.16 -3.77
CA ARG A 28 4.99 -18.97 -3.28
C ARG A 28 4.17 -20.26 -3.37
N HIS A 29 4.31 -21.02 -4.45
CA HIS A 29 3.69 -22.33 -4.58
C HIS A 29 4.19 -23.30 -3.50
N ALA A 30 5.48 -23.24 -3.16
CA ALA A 30 6.03 -24.03 -2.04
C ALA A 30 5.45 -23.68 -0.67
N LEU A 31 4.87 -22.47 -0.54
CA LEU A 31 4.13 -22.03 0.66
C LEU A 31 2.63 -22.36 0.62
N GLY A 32 2.16 -23.05 -0.44
CA GLY A 32 0.80 -23.51 -0.57
C GLY A 32 -0.12 -22.63 -1.41
N LEU A 33 0.36 -21.56 -2.03
CA LEU A 33 -0.42 -20.82 -3.01
C LEU A 33 -0.50 -21.63 -4.32
N THR A 34 -1.52 -21.35 -5.12
CA THR A 34 -1.79 -22.04 -6.39
C THR A 34 -1.70 -21.07 -7.57
N ASP A 35 -1.88 -21.58 -8.78
CA ASP A 35 -1.97 -20.74 -9.99
C ASP A 35 -3.18 -19.78 -9.96
N ASP A 36 -4.22 -20.09 -9.18
CA ASP A 36 -5.35 -19.17 -8.97
C ASP A 36 -4.96 -17.95 -8.12
N ASP A 37 -3.94 -18.11 -7.27
CA ASP A 37 -3.42 -17.04 -6.41
C ASP A 37 -2.33 -16.25 -7.12
N VAL A 38 -1.30 -16.94 -7.57
CA VAL A 38 -0.12 -16.37 -8.24
C VAL A 38 0.38 -17.30 -9.33
N ARG A 39 0.62 -16.78 -10.50
CA ARG A 39 1.08 -17.58 -11.64
C ARG A 39 2.03 -16.83 -12.54
N TRP A 40 2.90 -17.56 -13.21
CA TRP A 40 3.67 -17.04 -14.32
C TRP A 40 2.74 -16.78 -15.52
N VAL A 41 2.99 -15.68 -16.24
CA VAL A 41 2.32 -15.34 -17.50
C VAL A 41 3.34 -15.08 -18.58
N GLY A 42 3.05 -15.56 -19.80
CA GLY A 42 3.87 -15.30 -20.97
C GLY A 42 3.77 -13.85 -21.46
N ALA A 43 4.61 -13.49 -22.41
CA ALA A 43 4.72 -12.11 -22.90
C ALA A 43 3.39 -11.54 -23.42
N ASP A 44 2.63 -12.33 -24.20
CA ASP A 44 1.38 -11.86 -24.80
C ASP A 44 0.29 -11.67 -23.75
N GLU A 45 0.18 -12.57 -22.78
CA GLU A 45 -0.74 -12.45 -21.67
C GLU A 45 -0.36 -11.27 -20.75
N ALA A 46 0.93 -11.08 -20.48
CA ALA A 46 1.39 -9.93 -19.69
C ALA A 46 1.03 -8.60 -20.36
N ARG A 47 1.19 -8.52 -21.70
CA ARG A 47 0.79 -7.33 -22.46
C ARG A 47 -0.72 -7.11 -22.50
N SER A 48 -1.54 -8.16 -22.36
CA SER A 48 -2.99 -7.99 -22.31
C SER A 48 -3.46 -7.26 -21.04
N PHE A 49 -2.70 -7.33 -19.96
CA PHE A 49 -2.95 -6.53 -18.76
C PHE A 49 -2.47 -5.08 -18.92
N CYS A 50 -1.26 -4.91 -19.44
CA CYS A 50 -0.65 -3.60 -19.66
C CYS A 50 0.30 -3.69 -20.86
N ASN A 51 0.06 -2.90 -21.90
CA ASN A 51 0.78 -2.94 -23.16
C ASN A 51 2.15 -2.24 -23.07
N ALA A 52 3.02 -2.78 -22.21
CA ALA A 52 4.38 -2.29 -22.06
C ALA A 52 5.33 -2.84 -23.12
N THR A 53 6.43 -2.11 -23.38
CA THR A 53 7.46 -2.48 -24.33
C THR A 53 8.43 -3.53 -23.76
N ASP A 54 9.02 -4.33 -24.64
CA ASP A 54 10.08 -5.30 -24.32
C ASP A 54 9.69 -6.37 -23.27
N VAL A 55 8.41 -6.64 -23.10
CA VAL A 55 7.92 -7.63 -22.15
C VAL A 55 8.25 -9.03 -22.65
N VAL A 56 8.93 -9.82 -21.82
CA VAL A 56 9.25 -11.24 -22.06
C VAL A 56 8.38 -12.20 -21.25
N GLY A 57 7.62 -11.67 -20.27
CA GLY A 57 6.70 -12.39 -19.41
C GLY A 57 6.51 -11.65 -18.10
N GLY A 58 5.90 -12.31 -17.13
CA GLY A 58 5.65 -11.72 -15.81
C GLY A 58 5.01 -12.70 -14.85
N TRP A 59 4.55 -12.21 -13.72
CA TRP A 59 3.68 -12.97 -12.82
C TRP A 59 2.44 -12.18 -12.47
N PHE A 60 1.34 -12.86 -12.38
CA PHE A 60 0.06 -12.27 -11.99
C PHE A 60 -0.31 -12.71 -10.58
N ASN A 61 -0.79 -11.78 -9.77
CA ASN A 61 -1.32 -12.01 -8.43
C ASN A 61 -2.76 -11.51 -8.37
N SER A 62 -3.70 -12.42 -8.14
CA SER A 62 -5.13 -12.13 -8.11
C SER A 62 -5.59 -11.38 -6.83
N HIS A 63 -4.78 -11.41 -5.76
CA HIS A 63 -5.14 -10.86 -4.45
C HIS A 63 -4.81 -9.37 -4.26
N VAL A 64 -4.58 -8.65 -5.33
CA VAL A 64 -4.26 -7.22 -5.29
C VAL A 64 -5.41 -6.40 -5.88
N ALA A 65 -5.63 -5.23 -5.32
CA ALA A 65 -6.65 -4.32 -5.79
C ALA A 65 -6.13 -2.88 -5.85
N ALA A 66 -6.62 -2.14 -6.83
CA ALA A 66 -6.44 -0.69 -6.87
C ALA A 66 -7.48 -0.02 -5.98
N ILE A 67 -7.05 0.99 -5.23
CA ILE A 67 -7.92 1.80 -4.37
C ILE A 67 -7.61 3.28 -4.54
N HIS A 68 -8.54 4.11 -4.09
CA HIS A 68 -8.28 5.52 -3.88
C HIS A 68 -7.98 5.76 -2.38
N PRO A 69 -6.71 5.99 -1.98
CA PRO A 69 -6.30 6.00 -0.57
C PRO A 69 -7.08 6.99 0.30
N SER A 70 -7.24 8.23 -0.16
CA SER A 70 -7.97 9.26 0.61
C SER A 70 -9.45 8.90 0.82
N ARG A 71 -10.10 8.27 -0.18
CA ARG A 71 -11.49 7.81 -0.02
C ARG A 71 -11.60 6.63 0.94
N LEU A 72 -10.60 5.76 0.97
CA LEU A 72 -10.56 4.67 1.94
C LEU A 72 -10.46 5.21 3.36
N VAL A 73 -9.49 6.10 3.62
CA VAL A 73 -9.27 6.68 4.95
C VAL A 73 -10.49 7.45 5.44
N ARG A 74 -11.09 8.30 4.57
CA ARG A 74 -12.30 9.05 4.94
C ARG A 74 -13.49 8.14 5.21
N GLY A 75 -13.71 7.13 4.37
CA GLY A 75 -14.77 6.17 4.61
C GLY A 75 -14.58 5.35 5.88
N LEU A 76 -13.35 5.01 6.24
CA LEU A 76 -13.03 4.36 7.52
C LEU A 76 -13.33 5.28 8.71
N ALA A 77 -12.95 6.56 8.63
CA ALA A 77 -13.25 7.53 9.67
C ALA A 77 -14.77 7.63 9.94
N GLU A 78 -15.56 7.76 8.87
CA GLU A 78 -17.03 7.79 8.99
C GLU A 78 -17.61 6.51 9.62
N VAL A 79 -17.05 5.33 9.32
CA VAL A 79 -17.47 4.06 9.94
C VAL A 79 -17.13 4.04 11.42
N VAL A 80 -15.91 4.42 11.77
CA VAL A 80 -15.41 4.41 13.15
C VAL A 80 -16.23 5.37 14.04
N GLU A 81 -16.57 6.56 13.53
CA GLU A 81 -17.42 7.51 14.24
C GLU A 81 -18.85 6.99 14.44
N ARG A 82 -19.43 6.34 13.41
CA ARG A 82 -20.74 5.68 13.55
C ARG A 82 -20.75 4.57 14.60
N LEU A 83 -19.60 3.94 14.82
CA LEU A 83 -19.42 2.92 15.87
C LEU A 83 -19.16 3.51 17.27
N GLY A 84 -19.19 4.85 17.40
CA GLY A 84 -19.10 5.54 18.68
C GLY A 84 -17.71 6.01 19.07
N ALA A 85 -16.70 5.86 18.21
CA ALA A 85 -15.40 6.47 18.49
C ALA A 85 -15.43 7.97 18.18
N THR A 86 -14.58 8.71 18.86
CA THR A 86 -14.41 10.16 18.61
C THR A 86 -13.07 10.40 17.95
N ILE A 87 -13.08 11.11 16.83
CA ILE A 87 -11.88 11.54 16.12
C ILE A 87 -11.64 13.04 16.40
N TYR A 88 -10.45 13.38 16.83
CA TYR A 88 -10.01 14.75 17.03
C TYR A 88 -8.98 15.12 15.96
N GLU A 89 -9.39 15.86 14.97
CA GLU A 89 -8.50 16.43 13.97
C GLU A 89 -7.77 17.67 14.52
N GLU A 90 -6.69 18.09 13.86
CA GLU A 90 -5.87 19.25 14.25
C GLU A 90 -5.47 19.25 15.75
N THR A 91 -5.29 18.06 16.29
CA THR A 91 -4.99 17.84 17.71
C THR A 91 -3.70 17.03 17.82
N ALA A 92 -2.58 17.71 17.56
CA ALA A 92 -1.27 17.09 17.62
C ALA A 92 -0.92 16.65 19.06
N VAL A 93 -0.49 15.40 19.20
CA VAL A 93 0.06 14.86 20.45
C VAL A 93 1.53 15.27 20.55
N SER A 94 1.87 16.04 21.58
CA SER A 94 3.26 16.47 21.82
C SER A 94 4.04 15.51 22.72
N GLU A 95 3.33 14.77 23.59
CA GLU A 95 3.95 13.84 24.52
C GLU A 95 3.04 12.64 24.80
N ILE A 96 3.65 11.47 24.89
CA ILE A 96 3.00 10.22 25.31
C ILE A 96 3.61 9.83 26.65
N VAL A 97 2.82 9.88 27.73
CA VAL A 97 3.24 9.44 29.05
C VAL A 97 2.67 8.06 29.31
N PRO A 98 3.53 7.02 29.41
CA PRO A 98 3.09 5.66 29.70
C PRO A 98 2.34 5.55 31.04
N ALA A 99 1.47 4.55 31.16
CA ALA A 99 0.88 4.18 32.43
C ALA A 99 1.98 3.74 33.43
N GLY A 100 1.79 4.09 34.68
CA GLY A 100 2.74 3.76 35.75
C GLY A 100 2.21 4.09 37.14
N GLY A 101 3.06 4.09 38.16
CA GLY A 101 2.66 4.38 39.54
C GLY A 101 1.94 5.73 39.75
N ALA A 102 2.05 6.63 38.79
CA ALA A 102 1.36 7.94 38.79
C ALA A 102 -0.04 7.93 38.10
N GLY A 103 -0.52 6.77 37.65
CA GLY A 103 -1.85 6.62 37.06
C GLY A 103 -1.87 6.11 35.61
N PRO A 104 -3.03 6.28 34.91
CA PRO A 104 -3.21 5.80 33.56
C PRO A 104 -2.31 6.52 32.54
N ALA A 105 -2.17 5.92 31.37
CA ALA A 105 -1.45 6.55 30.27
C ALA A 105 -2.11 7.88 29.86
N ARG A 106 -1.28 8.82 29.41
CA ARG A 106 -1.73 10.17 29.05
C ARG A 106 -1.13 10.60 27.71
N LEU A 107 -1.96 11.29 26.95
CA LEU A 107 -1.56 12.00 25.74
C LEU A 107 -1.66 13.49 26.01
N VAL A 108 -0.57 14.21 25.87
CA VAL A 108 -0.54 15.67 26.03
C VAL A 108 -0.73 16.31 24.66
N THR A 109 -1.64 17.25 24.57
CA THR A 109 -1.92 18.00 23.34
C THR A 109 -2.00 19.50 23.65
N GLY A 110 -1.93 20.33 22.63
CA GLY A 110 -2.15 21.79 22.79
C GLY A 110 -3.57 22.17 23.25
N ARG A 111 -4.53 21.23 23.20
CA ARG A 111 -5.95 21.45 23.59
C ARG A 111 -6.32 20.78 24.90
N GLY A 112 -5.41 20.04 25.53
CA GLY A 112 -5.66 19.35 26.79
C GLY A 112 -4.97 18.01 26.88
N THR A 113 -5.34 17.23 27.88
CA THR A 113 -4.76 15.90 28.14
C THR A 113 -5.83 14.82 28.04
N VAL A 114 -5.57 13.81 27.25
CA VAL A 114 -6.40 12.59 27.17
C VAL A 114 -5.79 11.53 28.10
N ARG A 115 -6.63 10.84 28.86
CA ARG A 115 -6.25 9.69 29.70
C ARG A 115 -6.90 8.43 29.14
N ALA A 116 -6.16 7.34 29.12
CA ALA A 116 -6.63 6.06 28.63
C ALA A 116 -5.91 4.91 29.34
N ASP A 117 -6.58 3.77 29.47
CA ASP A 117 -5.96 2.55 29.99
C ASP A 117 -4.96 1.96 28.96
N VAL A 118 -5.27 2.11 27.66
CA VAL A 118 -4.43 1.64 26.56
C VAL A 118 -4.24 2.78 25.56
N VAL A 119 -3.00 3.01 25.17
CA VAL A 119 -2.63 3.94 24.09
C VAL A 119 -2.00 3.16 22.94
N VAL A 120 -2.60 3.26 21.77
CA VAL A 120 -2.04 2.70 20.52
C VAL A 120 -1.38 3.82 19.73
N ARG A 121 -0.06 3.73 19.57
CA ARG A 121 0.69 4.67 18.73
C ARG A 121 0.71 4.16 17.30
N ALA A 122 -0.06 4.78 16.42
CA ALA A 122 -0.17 4.47 15.00
C ALA A 122 0.23 5.69 14.15
N THR A 123 1.39 6.29 14.46
CA THR A 123 1.86 7.55 13.88
C THR A 123 2.79 7.37 12.70
N GLU A 124 3.01 6.14 12.26
CA GLU A 124 3.78 5.77 11.06
C GLU A 124 5.07 6.60 10.95
N GLY A 125 5.41 7.18 9.81
CA GLY A 125 6.60 8.00 9.56
C GLY A 125 6.74 9.23 10.47
N TYR A 126 5.63 9.77 10.97
CA TYR A 126 5.61 10.89 11.93
C TYR A 126 6.07 10.49 13.34
N THR A 127 6.24 9.21 13.62
CA THR A 127 6.78 8.72 14.90
C THR A 127 8.10 9.39 15.24
N ARG A 128 8.94 9.69 14.26
CA ARG A 128 10.22 10.36 14.44
C ARG A 128 10.14 11.75 15.06
N ASP A 129 8.99 12.41 14.93
CA ASP A 129 8.78 13.77 15.42
C ASP A 129 8.40 13.79 16.91
N LEU A 130 8.06 12.62 17.47
CA LEU A 130 7.83 12.46 18.89
C LEU A 130 9.14 12.47 19.67
N ALA A 131 9.16 13.10 20.85
CA ALA A 131 10.32 13.17 21.72
C ALA A 131 10.87 11.75 22.05
N GLY A 132 12.17 11.56 21.86
CA GLY A 132 12.83 10.27 22.07
C GLY A 132 12.70 9.24 20.94
N HIS A 133 11.92 9.54 19.87
CA HIS A 133 11.64 8.58 18.79
C HIS A 133 12.31 8.87 17.45
N ARG A 134 13.19 9.86 17.38
CA ARG A 134 13.80 10.31 16.11
C ARG A 134 14.50 9.19 15.31
N ARG A 135 14.99 8.15 15.96
CA ARG A 135 15.70 7.03 15.33
C ARG A 135 14.93 5.71 15.36
N THR A 136 13.64 5.73 15.71
CA THR A 136 12.81 4.54 15.79
C THR A 136 12.45 4.00 14.41
N LEU A 137 12.23 4.89 13.45
CA LEU A 137 11.87 4.58 12.07
C LEU A 137 12.75 5.37 11.10
N ALA A 138 13.06 4.77 9.97
CA ALA A 138 13.62 5.43 8.81
C ALA A 138 12.49 5.63 7.78
N PRO A 139 11.91 6.84 7.67
CA PRO A 139 10.86 7.07 6.68
C PRO A 139 11.46 7.01 5.28
N LEU A 140 10.87 6.17 4.44
CA LEU A 140 11.16 6.09 3.02
C LEU A 140 9.99 6.68 2.25
N TYR A 141 10.31 7.54 1.30
CA TYR A 141 9.29 8.21 0.49
C TYR A 141 9.11 7.48 -0.82
N SER A 142 7.89 7.02 -1.08
CA SER A 142 7.47 6.61 -2.41
C SER A 142 6.97 7.85 -3.17
N MET A 143 7.66 8.17 -4.26
CA MET A 143 7.28 9.32 -5.07
C MET A 143 6.19 8.94 -6.06
N MET A 144 5.12 9.71 -6.11
CA MET A 144 3.98 9.50 -6.99
C MET A 144 3.86 10.65 -7.99
N VAL A 145 3.57 10.30 -9.24
CA VAL A 145 3.24 11.24 -10.30
C VAL A 145 1.85 10.89 -10.82
N ALA A 146 1.03 11.88 -11.05
CA ALA A 146 -0.26 11.73 -11.72
C ALA A 146 -0.25 12.58 -12.99
N THR A 147 -0.75 12.01 -14.08
CA THR A 147 -1.00 12.76 -15.32
C THR A 147 -2.32 13.52 -15.21
N GLU A 148 -2.55 14.42 -16.14
CA GLU A 148 -3.90 14.87 -16.47
C GLU A 148 -4.75 13.68 -16.95
N PRO A 149 -6.08 13.80 -16.98
CA PRO A 149 -6.95 12.77 -17.53
C PRO A 149 -6.57 12.43 -18.98
N LEU A 150 -6.30 11.15 -19.24
CA LEU A 150 -5.97 10.67 -20.57
C LEU A 150 -7.23 10.42 -21.38
N SER A 151 -7.14 10.52 -22.72
CA SER A 151 -8.23 10.17 -23.63
C SER A 151 -8.48 8.66 -23.69
N ASP A 152 -9.69 8.27 -24.08
CA ASP A 152 -10.04 6.85 -24.22
C ASP A 152 -9.09 6.13 -25.19
N ALA A 153 -8.69 6.77 -26.29
CA ALA A 153 -7.74 6.19 -27.25
C ALA A 153 -6.38 5.86 -26.62
N VAL A 154 -5.91 6.69 -25.71
CA VAL A 154 -4.66 6.43 -24.97
C VAL A 154 -4.85 5.29 -23.97
N TRP A 155 -6.00 5.23 -23.30
CA TRP A 155 -6.33 4.12 -22.41
C TRP A 155 -6.45 2.79 -23.16
N ASP A 156 -7.05 2.79 -24.35
CA ASP A 156 -7.15 1.60 -25.20
C ASP A 156 -5.75 1.10 -25.63
N GLU A 157 -4.80 2.01 -25.87
CA GLU A 157 -3.42 1.66 -26.21
C GLU A 157 -2.67 1.11 -24.99
N ILE A 158 -2.83 1.71 -23.80
CA ILE A 158 -2.15 1.28 -22.57
C ILE A 158 -2.71 -0.07 -22.07
N GLY A 159 -4.00 -0.31 -22.20
CA GLY A 159 -4.72 -1.42 -21.59
C GLY A 159 -5.20 -1.05 -20.17
N LEU A 160 -5.02 -1.93 -19.19
CA LEU A 160 -5.48 -1.75 -17.80
C LEU A 160 -7.01 -1.73 -17.65
N THR A 161 -7.73 -2.46 -18.52
CA THR A 161 -9.20 -2.43 -18.61
C THR A 161 -9.90 -2.74 -17.28
N ASP A 162 -9.42 -3.75 -16.54
CA ASP A 162 -9.95 -4.13 -15.23
C ASP A 162 -9.25 -3.42 -14.06
N ARG A 163 -8.48 -2.38 -14.36
CA ARG A 163 -7.68 -1.61 -13.41
C ARG A 163 -6.70 -2.49 -12.62
N PRO A 164 -5.95 -3.39 -13.24
CA PRO A 164 -4.86 -4.06 -12.59
C PRO A 164 -3.81 -3.02 -12.17
N THR A 165 -3.11 -3.30 -11.10
CA THR A 165 -1.87 -2.60 -10.80
C THR A 165 -0.73 -3.31 -11.49
N PHE A 166 0.35 -2.59 -11.84
CA PHE A 166 1.46 -3.19 -12.56
C PHE A 166 2.81 -2.71 -12.02
N GLY A 167 3.84 -3.50 -12.24
CA GLY A 167 5.21 -3.19 -11.91
C GLY A 167 6.19 -3.60 -13.00
N ASP A 168 7.34 -2.94 -13.04
CA ASP A 168 8.51 -3.39 -13.77
C ASP A 168 9.42 -4.15 -12.80
N GLY A 169 9.53 -5.47 -12.93
CA GLY A 169 10.30 -6.37 -12.07
C GLY A 169 11.81 -6.06 -12.02
N ARG A 170 12.20 -4.85 -12.40
CA ARG A 170 13.60 -4.45 -12.53
C ARG A 170 14.27 -4.14 -11.21
N ASN A 171 13.55 -3.51 -10.28
CA ASN A 171 14.17 -2.93 -9.10
C ASN A 171 13.35 -3.11 -7.83
N LEU A 172 14.00 -2.83 -6.72
CA LEU A 172 13.35 -2.57 -5.47
C LEU A 172 12.42 -1.36 -5.66
N ILE A 173 11.17 -1.61 -5.54
CA ILE A 173 10.15 -0.59 -5.34
C ILE A 173 9.64 -0.80 -3.92
N ILE A 174 9.72 0.22 -3.17
CA ILE A 174 9.24 0.23 -1.79
C ILE A 174 7.81 0.71 -1.77
#